data_271072e7e5970a0e7f12bfd40aef3ebc
#
_entry.id   271072e7e5970a0e7f12bfd40aef3ebc
#
_cell.length_a   1.000
_cell.length_b   1.000
_cell.length_c   1.000
_cell.angle_alpha   90.00
_cell.angle_beta   90.00
_cell.angle_gamma   90.00
#
_symmetry.space_group_name_H-M   'P 1'
#
loop_
_entity.id
_entity.type
_entity.pdbx_description
1 polymer ?
#
loop_
_entity_poly.entity_id
_entity_poly.type
_entity_poly.pdbx_seq_one_letter_code
_entity_poly.pdbx_strand_id
1 'polypeptide(L)' 'MAMQAHEIEDLIRAAFPDAQIEIEDLRGDGDHYSCLVETASFAGKTRVQQHKMVYDALGNRMGNQLHALALQTRIPR' A
#
# COMPACT_ATOMS: atom_id res chain seq x y z
N MET A 1 -17.22 1.68 4.00
CA MET A 1 -16.83 0.59 4.90
C MET A 1 -15.32 0.51 4.98
N ALA A 2 -14.81 0.26 6.16
CA ALA A 2 -13.36 0.19 6.37
C ALA A 2 -12.77 -1.08 5.76
N MET A 3 -11.50 -1.02 5.36
CA MET A 3 -10.76 -2.17 4.88
C MET A 3 -9.97 -2.81 6.03
N GLN A 4 -9.86 -4.13 5.98
CA GLN A 4 -8.96 -4.83 6.88
C GLN A 4 -7.52 -4.72 6.37
N ALA A 5 -6.56 -4.76 7.30
CA ALA A 5 -5.14 -4.68 6.94
C ALA A 5 -4.74 -5.78 5.95
N HIS A 6 -5.24 -7.00 6.14
CA HIS A 6 -4.91 -8.10 5.24
C HIS A 6 -5.47 -7.91 3.83
N GLU A 7 -6.58 -7.19 3.69
CA GLU A 7 -7.14 -6.89 2.37
C GLU A 7 -6.21 -5.94 1.60
N ILE A 8 -5.67 -4.93 2.28
CA ILE A 8 -4.71 -4.01 1.68
C ILE A 8 -3.46 -4.78 1.28
N GLU A 9 -2.93 -5.61 2.17
CA GLU A 9 -1.74 -6.41 1.89
C GLU A 9 -1.96 -7.34 0.70
N ASP A 10 -3.10 -8.02 0.66
CA ASP A 10 -3.39 -8.96 -0.42
C ASP A 10 -3.46 -8.26 -1.78
N LEU A 11 -4.07 -7.08 -1.84
CA LEU A 11 -4.16 -6.31 -3.08
C LEU A 11 -2.79 -5.86 -3.57
N ILE A 12 -1.95 -5.40 -2.64
CA ILE A 12 -0.60 -4.96 -2.98
C ILE A 12 0.24 -6.16 -3.41
N ARG A 13 0.14 -7.29 -2.69
CA ARG A 13 0.92 -8.49 -3.01
C ARG A 13 0.49 -9.10 -4.34
N ALA A 14 -0.78 -8.96 -4.72
CA ALA A 14 -1.24 -9.43 -6.02
C ALA A 14 -0.55 -8.67 -7.16
N ALA A 15 -0.27 -7.37 -6.96
CA ALA A 15 0.43 -6.55 -7.94
C ALA A 15 1.95 -6.71 -7.85
N PHE A 16 2.47 -6.98 -6.64
CA PHE A 16 3.91 -7.09 -6.37
C PHE A 16 4.17 -8.36 -5.56
N PRO A 17 4.25 -9.53 -6.22
CA PRO A 17 4.37 -10.81 -5.49
C PRO A 17 5.63 -10.93 -4.63
N ASP A 18 6.68 -10.18 -4.95
CA ASP A 18 7.95 -10.18 -4.21
C ASP A 18 7.96 -9.17 -3.06
N ALA A 19 6.91 -8.36 -2.91
CA ALA A 19 6.93 -7.23 -2.00
C ALA A 19 6.97 -7.66 -0.54
N GLN A 20 7.76 -6.93 0.25
CA GLN A 20 7.65 -6.95 1.69
C GLN A 20 6.73 -5.80 2.10
N ILE A 21 5.71 -6.12 2.86
CA ILE A 21 4.64 -5.18 3.19
C ILE A 21 4.47 -5.14 4.70
N GLU A 22 4.50 -3.93 5.26
CA GLU A 22 4.22 -3.70 6.67
C GLU A 22 3.06 -2.73 6.77
N ILE A 23 2.00 -3.13 7.46
CA ILE A 23 0.78 -2.32 7.61
C ILE A 23 0.47 -2.19 9.09
N GLU A 24 0.17 -0.96 9.50
CA GLU A 24 -0.24 -0.65 10.87
C GLU A 24 -1.52 0.17 10.84
N ASP A 25 -2.52 -0.25 11.61
CA ASP A 25 -3.76 0.50 11.79
C ASP A 25 -3.51 1.55 12.88
N LEU A 26 -3.44 2.81 12.46
CA LEU A 26 -3.01 3.90 13.33
C LEU A 26 -4.04 4.26 14.42
N ARG A 27 -5.32 3.98 14.17
CA ARG A 27 -6.40 4.38 15.09
C ARG A 27 -7.26 3.21 15.55
N GLY A 28 -7.02 2.01 15.05
CA GLY A 28 -7.85 0.87 15.36
C GLY A 28 -9.24 0.91 14.73
N ASP A 29 -9.46 1.80 13.74
CA ASP A 29 -10.76 1.99 13.12
C ASP A 29 -10.86 1.36 11.71
N GLY A 30 -9.79 0.75 11.22
CA GLY A 30 -9.78 0.14 9.89
C GLY A 30 -9.80 1.15 8.75
N ASP A 31 -9.47 2.41 9.00
CA ASP A 31 -9.60 3.50 8.03
C ASP A 31 -8.36 4.38 7.91
N HIS A 32 -7.48 4.33 8.90
CA HIS A 32 -6.26 5.12 8.93
C HIS A 32 -5.07 4.19 9.10
N TYR A 33 -4.32 3.98 8.01
CA TYR A 33 -3.23 3.01 7.98
C TYR A 33 -1.90 3.66 7.63
N SER A 34 -0.83 3.07 8.17
CA SER A 34 0.52 3.29 7.71
C SER A 34 0.96 2.03 6.97
N CYS A 35 1.51 2.20 5.77
CA CYS A 35 1.92 1.08 4.94
C CYS A 35 3.31 1.31 4.36
N LEU A 36 4.19 0.33 4.54
CA LEU A 36 5.50 0.29 3.89
C LEU A 36 5.49 -0.82 2.86
N VAL A 37 5.86 -0.49 1.62
CA VAL A 37 5.98 -1.47 0.53
C VAL A 37 7.41 -1.43 0.00
N GLU A 38 8.07 -2.58 0.02
CA GLU A 38 9.44 -2.73 -0.46
C GLU A 38 9.45 -3.79 -1.55
N THR A 39 9.78 -3.38 -2.78
CA THR A 39 9.82 -4.31 -3.91
C THR A 39 10.83 -3.83 -4.96
N ALA A 40 11.47 -4.78 -5.64
CA ALA A 40 12.38 -4.50 -6.74
C ALA A 40 11.68 -3.83 -7.91
N SER A 41 10.36 -3.94 -8.01
CA SER A 41 9.57 -3.30 -9.06
C SER A 41 9.65 -1.78 -9.02
N PHE A 42 10.07 -1.20 -7.91
CA PHE A 42 10.22 0.25 -7.75
C PHE A 42 11.55 0.78 -8.29
N ALA A 43 12.46 -0.09 -8.69
CA ALA A 43 13.77 0.32 -9.19
C ALA A 43 13.61 1.19 -10.44
N GLY A 44 14.30 2.33 -10.48
CA GLY A 44 14.20 3.26 -11.59
C GLY A 44 12.95 4.12 -11.61
N LYS A 45 12.10 4.02 -10.59
CA LYS A 45 10.87 4.82 -10.49
C LYS A 45 11.06 5.95 -9.49
N THR A 46 10.42 7.10 -9.77
CA THR A 46 10.38 8.20 -8.80
C THR A 46 9.44 7.82 -7.66
N ARG A 47 9.52 8.58 -6.55
CA ARG A 47 8.62 8.35 -5.42
C ARG A 47 7.15 8.49 -5.85
N VAL A 48 6.84 9.48 -6.65
CA VAL A 48 5.48 9.70 -7.15
C VAL A 48 5.01 8.51 -7.98
N GLN A 49 5.87 7.99 -8.86
CA GLN A 49 5.54 6.82 -9.65
C GLN A 49 5.35 5.58 -8.79
N GLN A 50 6.19 5.38 -7.78
CA GLN A 50 6.07 4.26 -6.85
C GLN A 50 4.74 4.31 -6.11
N HIS A 51 4.37 5.48 -5.59
CA HIS A 51 3.11 5.66 -4.88
C HIS A 51 1.92 5.40 -5.79
N LYS A 52 1.98 5.89 -7.03
CA LYS A 52 0.92 5.65 -8.00
C LYS A 52 0.74 4.16 -8.28
N MET A 53 1.83 3.42 -8.38
CA MET A 53 1.77 1.98 -8.60
C MET A 53 1.02 1.27 -7.47
N VAL A 54 1.24 1.69 -6.23
CA VAL A 54 0.55 1.11 -5.08
C VAL A 54 -0.92 1.51 -5.07
N TYR A 55 -1.24 2.77 -5.34
CA TYR A 55 -2.64 3.22 -5.40
C TYR A 55 -3.40 2.51 -6.52
N ASP A 56 -2.75 2.29 -7.67
CA ASP A 56 -3.36 1.54 -8.76
C ASP A 56 -3.65 0.09 -8.34
N ALA A 57 -2.79 -0.51 -7.52
CA ALA A 57 -3.02 -1.85 -7.00
C ALA A 57 -4.24 -1.91 -6.07
N LEU A 58 -4.49 -0.83 -5.33
CA LEU A 58 -5.66 -0.73 -4.46
C LEU A 58 -6.93 -0.40 -5.25
N GLY A 59 -6.77 0.11 -6.47
CA GLY A 59 -7.89 0.45 -7.32
C GLY A 59 -8.75 1.56 -6.76
N ASN A 60 -10.07 1.46 -6.93
CA ASN A 60 -11.00 2.49 -6.48
C ASN A 60 -11.35 2.40 -4.99
N ARG A 61 -10.68 1.54 -4.24
CA ARG A 61 -10.92 1.43 -2.79
C ARG A 61 -10.40 2.64 -2.04
N MET A 62 -9.35 3.30 -2.57
CA MET A 62 -8.91 4.58 -2.01
C MET A 62 -10.01 5.62 -2.18
N GLY A 63 -10.32 6.32 -1.08
CA GLY A 63 -11.37 7.32 -1.06
C GLY A 63 -12.76 6.76 -0.80
N ASN A 64 -12.98 5.46 -1.00
CA ASN A 64 -14.27 4.81 -0.75
C ASN A 64 -14.24 3.95 0.51
N GLN A 65 -13.30 3.02 0.59
CA GLN A 65 -13.17 2.11 1.71
C GLN A 65 -11.98 2.44 2.60
N LEU A 66 -11.03 3.21 2.08
CA LEU A 66 -9.81 3.57 2.78
C LEU A 66 -9.59 5.07 2.61
N HIS A 67 -9.77 5.85 3.67
CA HIS A 67 -9.69 7.30 3.61
C HIS A 67 -8.29 7.85 3.79
N ALA A 68 -7.46 7.20 4.59
CA ALA A 68 -6.12 7.69 4.87
C ALA A 68 -5.11 6.56 4.86
N LEU A 69 -4.09 6.71 4.02
CA LEU A 69 -2.99 5.77 3.93
C LEU A 69 -1.68 6.54 3.91
N ALA A 70 -0.91 6.43 4.99
CA ALA A 70 0.44 6.96 5.04
C ALA A 70 1.36 5.95 4.36
N LEU A 71 1.68 6.20 3.10
CA LEU A 71 2.41 5.26 2.27
C LEU A 71 3.88 5.59 2.20
N GLN A 72 4.71 4.58 2.43
CA GLN A 72 6.15 4.63 2.20
C GLN A 72 6.53 3.53 1.22
N THR A 73 7.40 3.86 0.28
CA THR A 73 7.88 2.90 -0.71
C THR A 73 9.40 2.84 -0.67
N ARG A 74 9.94 1.65 -0.93
CA ARG A 74 11.38 1.42 -0.82
C ARG A 74 11.82 0.35 -1.81
N ILE A 75 13.05 0.46 -2.27
CA ILE A 75 13.69 -0.56 -3.11
C ILE A 75 14.51 -1.46 -2.19
N PRO A 76 14.45 -2.79 -2.34
CA PRO A 76 15.25 -3.71 -1.53
C PRO A 76 16.75 -3.48 -1.76
N ARG A 77 17.51 -3.65 -0.71
CA ARG A 77 18.97 -3.54 -0.77
C ARG A 77 19.59 -4.85 -1.21
#